data_a30a580138d92751b7bbc118ac51b563
#
_entry.id   a30a580138d92751b7bbc118ac51b563
#
_cell.length_a   1.000
_cell.length_b   1.000
_cell.length_c   1.000
_cell.angle_alpha   90.00
_cell.angle_beta   90.00
_cell.angle_gamma   90.00
#
_symmetry.space_group_name_H-M   'P 1'
#
loop_
_entity.id
_entity.type
_entity.pdbx_description
1 polymer ?
#
loop_
_entity_poly.entity_id
_entity_poly.type
_entity_poly.pdbx_seq_one_letter_code
_entity_poly.pdbx_strand_id
1 'polypeptide(L)'
;ADLLPYIKPGVTEKELAARLESNMLLLGSEEKSFTTIVASGKRSAMPHGTASPKVVEAGDFVTFDFGAVWEGYHSDITRTVVVGKASQAQKDFYNLILEGQKLGVSLIKAGVSRREVDFAVRNYFARYHVSQYFTHSLGHGTGLEIHEQPVLSPRSTGVLEENMIVTVEPGLYIEGKFGVRIEDSVAVTANGCEILTKTPKDLMELL
;
A
#
# COMPACT_ATOMS: atom_id res chain seq x y z
N ALA A 1 0.95 13.08 -7.82
CA ALA A 1 1.95 13.94 -8.51
C ALA A 1 2.23 15.20 -7.68
N ASP A 2 1.21 15.97 -7.28
CA ASP A 2 1.36 17.30 -6.69
C ASP A 2 2.00 17.33 -5.30
N LEU A 3 2.04 16.21 -4.60
CA LEU A 3 2.71 16.08 -3.31
C LEU A 3 4.24 15.91 -3.46
N LEU A 4 4.71 15.30 -4.54
CA LEU A 4 6.11 14.90 -4.70
C LEU A 4 7.14 16.03 -4.43
N PRO A 5 6.93 17.28 -4.89
CA PRO A 5 7.88 18.38 -4.64
C PRO A 5 8.03 18.77 -3.17
N TYR A 6 7.10 18.36 -2.32
CA TYR A 6 7.11 18.68 -0.89
C TYR A 6 7.74 17.58 -0.02
N ILE A 7 7.97 16.39 -0.59
CA ILE A 7 8.59 15.28 0.13
C ILE A 7 10.10 15.46 0.11
N LYS A 8 10.63 16.08 1.14
CA LYS A 8 12.08 16.42 1.27
C LYS A 8 12.51 16.45 2.74
N PRO A 9 13.80 16.39 3.03
CA PRO A 9 14.29 16.54 4.40
C PRO A 9 13.79 17.83 5.04
N GLY A 10 13.41 17.76 6.31
CA GLY A 10 12.95 18.91 7.10
C GLY A 10 11.43 19.07 7.17
N VAL A 11 10.63 18.42 6.30
CA VAL A 11 9.18 18.43 6.40
C VAL A 11 8.72 17.37 7.43
N THR A 12 7.61 17.60 8.10
CA THR A 12 7.02 16.61 9.01
C THR A 12 6.02 15.70 8.29
N GLU A 13 5.82 14.50 8.84
CA GLU A 13 4.79 13.58 8.35
C GLU A 13 3.40 14.23 8.38
N LYS A 14 3.09 15.02 9.42
CA LYS A 14 1.81 15.76 9.54
C LYS A 14 1.63 16.81 8.44
N GLU A 15 2.68 17.53 8.06
CA GLU A 15 2.60 18.49 6.97
C GLU A 15 2.34 17.80 5.63
N LEU A 16 2.95 16.64 5.40
CA LEU A 16 2.72 15.84 4.20
C LEU A 16 1.30 15.29 4.16
N ALA A 17 0.79 14.76 5.28
CA ALA A 17 -0.59 14.27 5.39
C ALA A 17 -1.59 15.40 5.14
N ALA A 18 -1.40 16.56 5.77
CA ALA A 18 -2.30 17.72 5.60
C ALA A 18 -2.35 18.20 4.13
N ARG A 19 -1.20 18.23 3.43
CA ARG A 19 -1.16 18.57 2.01
C ARG A 19 -1.87 17.54 1.15
N LEU A 20 -1.67 16.26 1.43
CA LEU A 20 -2.30 15.17 0.71
C LEU A 20 -3.82 15.22 0.87
N GLU A 21 -4.31 15.36 2.09
CA GLU A 21 -5.75 15.50 2.39
C GLU A 21 -6.34 16.76 1.75
N SER A 22 -5.64 17.89 1.81
CA SER A 22 -6.06 19.12 1.12
C SER A 22 -6.15 18.93 -0.39
N ASN A 23 -5.19 18.25 -1.01
CA ASN A 23 -5.21 17.99 -2.45
C ASN A 23 -6.39 17.09 -2.84
N MET A 24 -6.71 16.06 -2.04
CA MET A 24 -7.89 15.22 -2.29
C MET A 24 -9.18 16.02 -2.25
N LEU A 25 -9.35 16.87 -1.23
CA LEU A 25 -10.53 17.76 -1.11
C LEU A 25 -10.63 18.75 -2.27
N LEU A 26 -9.53 19.37 -2.68
CA LEU A 26 -9.50 20.30 -3.82
C LEU A 26 -9.83 19.62 -5.16
N LEU A 27 -9.57 18.32 -5.28
CA LEU A 27 -9.92 17.51 -6.43
C LEU A 27 -11.34 16.95 -6.37
N GLY A 28 -12.11 17.27 -5.33
CA GLY A 28 -13.51 16.94 -5.22
C GLY A 28 -13.85 15.77 -4.30
N SER A 29 -12.88 15.22 -3.55
CA SER A 29 -13.19 14.22 -2.53
C SER A 29 -14.17 14.80 -1.50
N GLU A 30 -15.18 14.02 -1.12
CA GLU A 30 -16.12 14.36 -0.05
C GLU A 30 -15.43 14.39 1.31
N GLU A 31 -14.62 13.37 1.55
CA GLU A 31 -13.80 13.23 2.74
C GLU A 31 -12.64 12.27 2.48
N LYS A 32 -11.78 12.08 3.46
CA LYS A 32 -10.77 11.02 3.42
C LYS A 32 -11.42 9.66 3.72
N SER A 33 -10.99 8.64 3.00
CA SER A 33 -11.49 7.27 3.15
C SER A 33 -11.21 6.69 4.53
N PHE A 34 -10.06 7.04 5.11
CA PHE A 34 -9.60 6.64 6.45
C PHE A 34 -8.53 7.63 6.96
N THR A 35 -8.05 7.41 8.18
CA THR A 35 -6.96 8.24 8.73
C THR A 35 -5.69 8.04 7.91
N THR A 36 -5.26 9.09 7.24
CA THR A 36 -4.08 9.09 6.36
C THR A 36 -2.84 8.63 7.12
N ILE A 37 -2.15 7.63 6.56
CA ILE A 37 -0.86 7.17 7.06
C ILE A 37 0.24 7.91 6.30
N VAL A 38 1.14 8.54 7.05
CA VAL A 38 2.44 8.98 6.55
C VAL A 38 3.47 8.55 7.59
N ALA A 39 4.25 7.54 7.24
CA ALA A 39 5.23 6.96 8.14
C ALA A 39 6.62 6.94 7.50
N SER A 40 7.61 7.57 8.15
CA SER A 40 8.94 7.78 7.60
C SER A 40 10.06 7.15 8.44
N GLY A 41 11.13 6.73 7.77
CA GLY A 41 12.30 6.12 8.40
C GLY A 41 11.93 4.91 9.26
N LYS A 42 12.33 4.89 10.53
CA LYS A 42 11.99 3.77 11.45
C LYS A 42 10.49 3.61 11.66
N ARG A 43 9.71 4.69 11.56
CA ARG A 43 8.25 4.61 11.73
C ARG A 43 7.55 3.95 10.54
N SER A 44 8.19 3.87 9.36
CA SER A 44 7.64 3.11 8.23
C SER A 44 7.51 1.61 8.53
N ALA A 45 8.20 1.11 9.57
CA ALA A 45 8.00 -0.24 10.10
C ALA A 45 6.70 -0.43 10.89
N MET A 46 5.89 0.61 11.06
CA MET A 46 4.56 0.55 11.71
C MET A 46 3.49 0.45 10.63
N PRO A 47 2.81 -0.69 10.43
CA PRO A 47 1.80 -0.84 9.37
C PRO A 47 0.71 0.22 9.41
N HIS A 48 0.29 0.63 10.60
CA HIS A 48 -0.73 1.66 10.84
C HIS A 48 -0.13 2.95 11.43
N GLY A 49 1.06 3.32 10.96
CA GLY A 49 1.80 4.50 11.42
C GLY A 49 1.17 5.82 10.97
N THR A 50 0.08 6.26 11.63
CA THR A 50 -0.53 7.56 11.35
C THR A 50 0.48 8.71 11.45
N ALA A 51 0.25 9.77 10.66
CA ALA A 51 1.16 10.90 10.55
C ALA A 51 1.48 11.55 11.91
N SER A 52 2.76 11.71 12.19
CA SER A 52 3.30 12.24 13.45
C SER A 52 4.08 13.54 13.24
N PRO A 53 4.54 14.22 14.32
CA PRO A 53 5.47 15.34 14.21
C PRO A 53 6.89 14.95 13.77
N LYS A 54 7.17 13.65 13.49
CA LYS A 54 8.51 13.24 13.02
C LYS A 54 8.88 14.01 11.77
N VAL A 55 10.08 14.54 11.77
CA VAL A 55 10.70 15.18 10.61
C VAL A 55 11.27 14.13 9.68
N VAL A 56 11.00 14.26 8.40
CA VAL A 56 11.56 13.41 7.34
C VAL A 56 13.03 13.70 7.14
N GLU A 57 13.83 12.66 7.00
CA GLU A 57 15.29 12.75 6.86
C GLU A 57 15.74 12.16 5.51
N ALA A 58 16.91 12.57 5.05
CA ALA A 58 17.54 11.97 3.86
C ALA A 58 17.82 10.48 4.12
N GLY A 59 17.48 9.63 3.15
CA GLY A 59 17.55 8.17 3.25
C GLY A 59 16.32 7.51 3.85
N ASP A 60 15.33 8.25 4.34
CA ASP A 60 14.09 7.67 4.83
C ASP A 60 13.28 7.04 3.69
N PHE A 61 12.76 5.83 3.91
CA PHE A 61 11.52 5.44 3.26
C PHE A 61 10.37 6.25 3.84
N VAL A 62 9.46 6.69 3.00
CA VAL A 62 8.22 7.34 3.40
C VAL A 62 7.07 6.59 2.76
N THR A 63 6.27 5.92 3.58
CA THR A 63 5.05 5.23 3.18
C THR A 63 3.87 6.19 3.30
N PHE A 64 3.14 6.35 2.21
CA PHE A 64 1.88 7.05 2.13
C PHE A 64 0.78 6.03 1.89
N ASP A 65 -0.21 5.99 2.77
CA ASP A 65 -1.38 5.16 2.63
C ASP A 65 -2.61 6.05 2.88
N PHE A 66 -3.43 6.17 1.85
CA PHE A 66 -4.50 7.16 1.80
C PHE A 66 -5.59 6.77 0.79
N GLY A 67 -6.75 7.31 1.00
CA GLY A 67 -7.89 7.16 0.11
C GLY A 67 -8.85 8.35 0.21
N ALA A 68 -9.65 8.51 -0.81
CA ALA A 68 -10.69 9.51 -0.95
C ALA A 68 -12.06 8.84 -0.97
N VAL A 69 -13.10 9.56 -0.51
CA VAL A 69 -14.50 9.18 -0.71
C VAL A 69 -15.07 10.00 -1.85
N TRP A 70 -15.72 9.32 -2.80
CA TRP A 70 -16.41 9.93 -3.92
C TRP A 70 -17.76 9.24 -4.15
N GLU A 71 -18.84 10.00 -4.13
CA GLU A 71 -20.22 9.49 -4.23
C GLU A 71 -20.49 8.32 -3.25
N GLY A 72 -19.92 8.45 -2.02
CA GLY A 72 -20.02 7.47 -0.96
C GLY A 72 -19.12 6.23 -1.14
N TYR A 73 -18.31 6.13 -2.20
CA TYR A 73 -17.37 5.04 -2.41
C TYR A 73 -15.99 5.38 -1.91
N HIS A 74 -15.39 4.43 -1.19
CA HIS A 74 -14.03 4.52 -0.65
C HIS A 74 -12.99 4.05 -1.66
N SER A 75 -11.90 4.79 -1.79
CA SER A 75 -10.69 4.35 -2.49
C SER A 75 -9.57 4.06 -1.51
N ASP A 76 -8.58 3.29 -1.95
CA ASP A 76 -7.43 2.88 -1.16
C ASP A 76 -6.18 2.75 -2.02
N ILE A 77 -5.05 3.29 -1.55
CA ILE A 77 -3.76 3.20 -2.23
C ILE A 77 -2.61 3.42 -1.27
N THR A 78 -1.62 2.53 -1.29
CA THR A 78 -0.33 2.75 -0.64
C THR A 78 0.80 2.88 -1.66
N ARG A 79 1.67 3.87 -1.45
CA ARG A 79 2.96 3.99 -2.13
C ARG A 79 4.05 4.32 -1.13
N THR A 80 5.22 3.74 -1.33
CA THR A 80 6.41 4.05 -0.57
C THR A 80 7.46 4.67 -1.49
N VAL A 81 8.07 5.77 -1.06
CA VAL A 81 9.15 6.46 -1.77
C VAL A 81 10.40 6.54 -0.90
N VAL A 82 11.55 6.92 -1.45
CA VAL A 82 12.75 7.21 -0.68
C VAL A 82 13.15 8.67 -0.84
N VAL A 83 13.53 9.30 0.24
CA VAL A 83 14.02 10.69 0.24
C VAL A 83 15.53 10.70 0.01
N GLY A 84 15.95 11.33 -1.07
CA GLY A 84 17.34 11.24 -1.54
C GLY A 84 17.59 9.96 -2.33
N LYS A 85 18.87 9.56 -2.41
CA LYS A 85 19.30 8.37 -3.15
C LYS A 85 19.14 7.11 -2.32
N ALA A 86 18.43 6.11 -2.86
CA ALA A 86 18.29 4.81 -2.22
C ALA A 86 19.61 4.02 -2.21
N SER A 87 19.93 3.41 -1.09
CA SER A 87 20.99 2.39 -1.01
C SER A 87 20.59 1.13 -1.78
N GLN A 88 21.57 0.31 -2.14
CA GLN A 88 21.29 -0.96 -2.82
C GLN A 88 20.39 -1.86 -1.97
N ALA A 89 20.62 -1.93 -0.67
CA ALA A 89 19.78 -2.71 0.24
C ALA A 89 18.30 -2.23 0.25
N GLN A 90 18.07 -0.92 0.16
CA GLN A 90 16.71 -0.39 0.04
C GLN A 90 16.07 -0.76 -1.30
N LYS A 91 16.81 -0.67 -2.39
CA LYS A 91 16.33 -1.09 -3.73
C LYS A 91 15.96 -2.56 -3.76
N ASP A 92 16.82 -3.42 -3.22
CA ASP A 92 16.59 -4.87 -3.17
C ASP A 92 15.37 -5.20 -2.32
N PHE A 93 15.22 -4.55 -1.17
CA PHE A 93 14.07 -4.74 -0.28
C PHE A 93 12.77 -4.26 -0.92
N TYR A 94 12.78 -3.08 -1.54
CA TYR A 94 11.63 -2.56 -2.25
C TYR A 94 11.20 -3.47 -3.40
N ASN A 95 12.15 -3.89 -4.23
CA ASN A 95 11.88 -4.75 -5.38
C ASN A 95 11.34 -6.11 -4.95
N LEU A 96 11.80 -6.67 -3.83
CA LEU A 96 11.25 -7.90 -3.28
C LEU A 96 9.76 -7.77 -2.97
N ILE A 97 9.32 -6.64 -2.40
CA ILE A 97 7.91 -6.40 -2.08
C ILE A 97 7.11 -6.13 -3.36
N LEU A 98 7.68 -5.36 -4.28
CA LEU A 98 7.06 -5.08 -5.58
C LEU A 98 6.78 -6.37 -6.37
N GLU A 99 7.71 -7.30 -6.41
CA GLU A 99 7.49 -8.59 -7.09
C GLU A 99 6.44 -9.45 -6.35
N GLY A 100 6.40 -9.42 -5.02
CA GLY A 100 5.32 -10.02 -4.23
C GLY A 100 3.95 -9.42 -4.54
N GLN A 101 3.88 -8.10 -4.70
CA GLN A 101 2.65 -7.38 -5.06
C GLN A 101 2.19 -7.72 -6.49
N LYS A 102 3.11 -7.71 -7.45
CA LYS A 102 2.83 -8.13 -8.83
C LYS A 102 2.33 -9.57 -8.90
N LEU A 103 2.96 -10.47 -8.13
CA LEU A 103 2.49 -11.86 -8.01
C LEU A 103 1.06 -11.91 -7.49
N GLY A 104 0.75 -11.19 -6.39
CA GLY A 104 -0.60 -11.13 -5.84
C GLY A 104 -1.62 -10.68 -6.88
N VAL A 105 -1.37 -9.55 -7.55
CA VAL A 105 -2.24 -9.01 -8.61
C VAL A 105 -2.42 -10.01 -9.76
N SER A 106 -1.37 -10.71 -10.18
CA SER A 106 -1.44 -11.67 -11.30
C SER A 106 -2.32 -12.88 -11.04
N LEU A 107 -2.60 -13.16 -9.78
CA LEU A 107 -3.45 -14.28 -9.36
C LEU A 107 -4.93 -13.90 -9.20
N ILE A 108 -5.26 -12.61 -9.21
CA ILE A 108 -6.63 -12.14 -9.05
C ILE A 108 -7.44 -12.45 -10.30
N LYS A 109 -8.47 -13.28 -10.14
CA LYS A 109 -9.54 -13.55 -11.12
C LYS A 109 -10.71 -14.23 -10.45
N ALA A 110 -11.87 -14.24 -11.10
CA ALA A 110 -13.04 -14.96 -10.61
C ALA A 110 -12.75 -16.47 -10.46
N GLY A 111 -13.30 -17.07 -9.40
CA GLY A 111 -13.14 -18.49 -9.07
C GLY A 111 -11.86 -18.83 -8.29
N VAL A 112 -10.92 -17.90 -8.12
CA VAL A 112 -9.69 -18.14 -7.33
C VAL A 112 -9.98 -18.05 -5.84
N SER A 113 -9.43 -18.98 -5.06
CA SER A 113 -9.53 -18.96 -3.61
C SER A 113 -8.83 -17.73 -3.02
N ARG A 114 -9.57 -16.98 -2.21
CA ARG A 114 -9.07 -15.80 -1.47
C ARG A 114 -7.85 -16.13 -0.61
N ARG A 115 -7.87 -17.31 0.00
CA ARG A 115 -6.78 -17.84 0.83
C ARG A 115 -5.54 -18.18 0.00
N GLU A 116 -5.72 -18.76 -1.17
CA GLU A 116 -4.60 -19.18 -2.02
C GLU A 116 -3.83 -17.96 -2.56
N VAL A 117 -4.50 -16.86 -2.85
CA VAL A 117 -3.82 -15.61 -3.27
C VAL A 117 -2.91 -15.10 -2.14
N ASP A 118 -3.40 -15.02 -0.90
CA ASP A 118 -2.58 -14.63 0.26
C ASP A 118 -1.41 -15.60 0.48
N PHE A 119 -1.66 -16.91 0.45
CA PHE A 119 -0.61 -17.91 0.62
C PHE A 119 0.47 -17.85 -0.45
N ALA A 120 0.12 -17.57 -1.69
CA ALA A 120 1.11 -17.47 -2.76
C ALA A 120 2.13 -16.36 -2.47
N VAL A 121 1.67 -15.19 -2.01
CA VAL A 121 2.54 -14.08 -1.65
C VAL A 121 3.35 -14.37 -0.38
N ARG A 122 2.74 -14.98 0.64
CA ARG A 122 3.47 -15.42 1.86
C ARG A 122 4.55 -16.45 1.54
N ASN A 123 4.24 -17.40 0.68
CA ASN A 123 5.19 -18.41 0.25
C ASN A 123 6.33 -17.79 -0.59
N TYR A 124 6.01 -16.78 -1.41
CA TYR A 124 7.05 -16.02 -2.11
C TYR A 124 8.02 -15.39 -1.11
N PHE A 125 7.53 -14.66 -0.10
CA PHE A 125 8.39 -14.07 0.94
C PHE A 125 9.12 -15.11 1.79
N ALA A 126 8.53 -16.29 2.01
CA ALA A 126 9.18 -17.37 2.76
C ALA A 126 10.44 -17.89 2.06
N ARG A 127 10.49 -17.91 0.72
CA ARG A 127 11.69 -18.29 -0.05
C ARG A 127 12.89 -17.38 0.21
N TYR A 128 12.62 -16.13 0.62
CA TYR A 128 13.63 -15.13 0.98
C TYR A 128 13.81 -14.98 2.50
N HIS A 129 13.20 -15.86 3.29
CA HIS A 129 13.27 -15.86 4.77
C HIS A 129 12.78 -14.56 5.41
N VAL A 130 11.78 -13.89 4.82
CA VAL A 130 11.22 -12.60 5.30
C VAL A 130 9.72 -12.64 5.59
N SER A 131 9.06 -13.80 5.46
CA SER A 131 7.60 -13.92 5.64
C SER A 131 7.12 -13.54 7.04
N GLN A 132 7.97 -13.63 8.06
CA GLN A 132 7.67 -13.20 9.43
C GLN A 132 7.45 -11.69 9.56
N TYR A 133 7.92 -10.90 8.59
CA TYR A 133 7.73 -9.45 8.55
C TYR A 133 6.45 -9.03 7.81
N PHE A 134 5.72 -9.98 7.20
CA PHE A 134 4.41 -9.76 6.59
C PHE A 134 3.31 -10.07 7.60
N THR A 135 2.89 -9.06 8.37
CA THR A 135 2.12 -9.23 9.61
C THR A 135 0.61 -9.06 9.47
N HIS A 136 0.11 -8.68 8.29
CA HIS A 136 -1.32 -8.46 8.02
C HIS A 136 -1.84 -9.31 6.85
N SER A 137 -3.12 -9.20 6.53
CA SER A 137 -3.76 -9.81 5.35
C SER A 137 -3.18 -9.22 4.07
N LEU A 138 -3.24 -9.98 2.98
CA LEU A 138 -2.80 -9.49 1.68
C LEU A 138 -3.69 -8.37 1.15
N GLY A 139 -4.96 -8.33 1.55
CA GLY A 139 -5.89 -7.30 1.12
C GLY A 139 -7.31 -7.53 1.62
N HIS A 140 -8.18 -6.62 1.26
CA HIS A 140 -9.59 -6.60 1.65
C HIS A 140 -10.46 -6.02 0.53
N GLY A 141 -11.76 -6.20 0.63
CA GLY A 141 -12.75 -5.50 -0.20
C GLY A 141 -12.83 -4.02 0.18
N THR A 142 -13.09 -3.18 -0.79
CA THR A 142 -13.40 -1.77 -0.59
C THR A 142 -14.57 -1.37 -1.49
N GLY A 143 -15.45 -0.51 -0.98
CA GLY A 143 -16.65 -0.07 -1.68
C GLY A 143 -17.38 1.00 -0.89
N LEU A 144 -18.54 0.71 -0.35
CA LEU A 144 -19.26 1.62 0.56
C LEU A 144 -18.62 1.70 1.95
N GLU A 145 -17.83 0.68 2.30
CA GLU A 145 -16.99 0.69 3.49
C GLU A 145 -15.52 0.57 3.05
N ILE A 146 -14.62 1.19 3.82
CA ILE A 146 -13.17 1.06 3.52
C ILE A 146 -12.70 -0.39 3.67
N HIS A 147 -13.20 -1.11 4.66
CA HIS A 147 -12.93 -2.52 4.86
C HIS A 147 -14.24 -3.32 4.79
N GLU A 148 -14.43 -4.03 3.69
CA GLU A 148 -15.57 -4.92 3.52
C GLU A 148 -15.12 -6.29 2.99
N GLN A 149 -16.08 -7.21 2.82
CA GLN A 149 -15.80 -8.48 2.15
C GLN A 149 -15.58 -8.25 0.64
N PRO A 150 -14.71 -9.05 0.00
CA PRO A 150 -13.97 -10.20 0.55
C PRO A 150 -12.63 -9.81 1.19
N VAL A 151 -12.11 -10.62 2.12
CA VAL A 151 -10.76 -10.46 2.66
C VAL A 151 -9.82 -11.49 2.01
N LEU A 152 -8.61 -11.07 1.65
CA LEU A 152 -7.52 -11.93 1.16
C LEU A 152 -6.59 -12.27 2.32
N SER A 153 -6.81 -13.39 3.01
CA SER A 153 -6.05 -13.75 4.21
C SER A 153 -5.89 -15.27 4.37
N PRO A 154 -4.98 -15.74 5.23
CA PRO A 154 -4.82 -17.16 5.51
C PRO A 154 -6.06 -17.83 6.10
N ARG A 155 -6.98 -17.04 6.67
CA ARG A 155 -8.22 -17.52 7.30
C ARG A 155 -9.45 -17.43 6.40
N SER A 156 -9.30 -16.83 5.22
CA SER A 156 -10.41 -16.60 4.30
C SER A 156 -10.93 -17.90 3.73
N THR A 157 -12.25 -17.93 3.53
CA THR A 157 -12.98 -19.01 2.87
C THR A 157 -13.68 -18.47 1.63
N GLY A 158 -13.96 -19.33 0.65
CA GLY A 158 -14.63 -18.94 -0.59
C GLY A 158 -13.67 -18.42 -1.66
N VAL A 159 -14.24 -17.97 -2.74
CA VAL A 159 -13.54 -17.55 -3.95
C VAL A 159 -13.82 -16.07 -4.24
N LEU A 160 -13.01 -15.50 -5.12
CA LEU A 160 -13.28 -14.21 -5.73
C LEU A 160 -14.37 -14.34 -6.78
N GLU A 161 -15.22 -13.35 -6.92
CA GLU A 161 -16.30 -13.27 -7.91
C GLU A 161 -16.09 -12.04 -8.80
N GLU A 162 -16.65 -12.06 -10.01
CA GLU A 162 -16.59 -10.90 -10.90
C GLU A 162 -17.19 -9.66 -10.26
N ASN A 163 -16.62 -8.50 -10.56
CA ASN A 163 -16.98 -7.18 -10.06
C ASN A 163 -16.68 -6.92 -8.57
N MET A 164 -16.07 -7.87 -7.86
CA MET A 164 -15.49 -7.57 -6.56
C MET A 164 -14.32 -6.59 -6.72
N ILE A 165 -14.27 -5.58 -5.85
CA ILE A 165 -13.10 -4.70 -5.73
C ILE A 165 -12.32 -5.16 -4.52
N VAL A 166 -11.01 -5.37 -4.68
CA VAL A 166 -10.12 -5.80 -3.59
C VAL A 166 -8.79 -5.05 -3.64
N THR A 167 -8.18 -4.85 -2.48
CA THR A 167 -6.80 -4.37 -2.38
C THR A 167 -5.81 -5.54 -2.50
N VAL A 168 -4.62 -5.27 -3.01
CA VAL A 168 -3.48 -6.18 -3.00
C VAL A 168 -2.28 -5.38 -2.50
N GLU A 169 -1.97 -5.53 -1.21
CA GLU A 169 -1.15 -4.60 -0.44
C GLU A 169 -0.05 -5.26 0.40
N PRO A 170 0.76 -6.17 -0.12
CA PRO A 170 1.80 -6.76 0.71
C PRO A 170 2.76 -5.71 1.24
N GLY A 171 3.13 -5.88 2.52
CA GLY A 171 4.11 -5.04 3.19
C GLY A 171 5.04 -5.87 4.07
N LEU A 172 6.30 -5.47 4.14
CA LEU A 172 7.28 -6.04 5.05
C LEU A 172 7.78 -4.97 6.02
N TYR A 173 7.76 -5.28 7.32
CA TYR A 173 8.03 -4.33 8.40
C TYR A 173 9.10 -4.87 9.33
N ILE A 174 10.29 -4.27 9.30
CA ILE A 174 11.43 -4.64 10.16
C ILE A 174 11.51 -3.64 11.31
N GLU A 175 11.00 -4.05 12.47
CA GLU A 175 10.98 -3.20 13.65
C GLU A 175 12.33 -2.54 13.94
N GLY A 176 12.30 -1.24 14.24
CA GLY A 176 13.48 -0.44 14.52
C GLY A 176 14.34 -0.06 13.30
N LYS A 177 13.98 -0.56 12.09
CA LYS A 177 14.66 -0.24 10.84
C LYS A 177 13.75 0.55 9.90
N PHE A 178 12.94 -0.14 9.13
CA PHE A 178 11.99 0.43 8.15
C PHE A 178 10.97 -0.62 7.70
N GLY A 179 9.93 -0.18 7.05
CA GLY A 179 8.98 -1.01 6.32
C GLY A 179 8.65 -0.40 4.96
N VAL A 180 8.09 -1.23 4.10
CA VAL A 180 7.58 -0.84 2.77
C VAL A 180 6.27 -1.55 2.54
N ARG A 181 5.26 -0.85 2.05
CA ARG A 181 4.01 -1.39 1.51
C ARG A 181 3.81 -0.83 0.11
N ILE A 182 3.32 -1.68 -0.79
CA ILE A 182 2.94 -1.32 -2.16
C ILE A 182 1.57 -1.93 -2.41
N GLU A 183 0.62 -1.13 -2.82
CA GLU A 183 -0.77 -1.50 -2.94
C GLU A 183 -1.39 -1.07 -4.26
N ASP A 184 -2.27 -1.90 -4.77
CA ASP A 184 -3.26 -1.51 -5.77
C ASP A 184 -4.65 -1.98 -5.35
N SER A 185 -5.66 -1.15 -5.65
CA SER A 185 -7.04 -1.59 -5.72
C SER A 185 -7.32 -2.15 -7.11
N VAL A 186 -7.95 -3.32 -7.18
CA VAL A 186 -8.21 -4.03 -8.44
C VAL A 186 -9.66 -4.49 -8.52
N ALA A 187 -10.24 -4.41 -9.72
CA ALA A 187 -11.55 -4.99 -10.03
C ALA A 187 -11.39 -6.40 -10.60
N VAL A 188 -12.04 -7.38 -9.99
CA VAL A 188 -12.00 -8.79 -10.42
C VAL A 188 -12.78 -8.97 -11.71
N THR A 189 -12.18 -9.64 -12.70
CA THR A 189 -12.84 -10.02 -13.96
C THR A 189 -12.86 -11.54 -14.12
N ALA A 190 -13.56 -12.05 -15.12
CA ALA A 190 -13.64 -13.50 -15.41
C ALA A 190 -12.25 -14.15 -15.56
N ASN A 191 -11.29 -13.46 -16.21
CA ASN A 191 -10.01 -14.05 -16.61
C ASN A 191 -8.79 -13.36 -15.97
N GLY A 192 -8.99 -12.36 -15.09
CA GLY A 192 -7.93 -11.57 -14.47
C GLY A 192 -8.48 -10.46 -13.60
N CYS A 193 -7.82 -9.31 -13.60
CA CYS A 193 -8.30 -8.11 -12.93
C CYS A 193 -7.95 -6.84 -13.71
N GLU A 194 -8.70 -5.79 -13.47
CA GLU A 194 -8.36 -4.43 -13.88
C GLU A 194 -7.74 -3.68 -12.71
N ILE A 195 -6.55 -3.09 -12.91
CA ILE A 195 -5.90 -2.26 -11.89
C ILE A 195 -6.53 -0.87 -11.95
N LEU A 196 -7.18 -0.47 -10.86
CA LEU A 196 -7.86 0.82 -10.74
C LEU A 196 -6.89 1.95 -10.37
N THR A 197 -5.90 1.65 -9.53
CA THR A 197 -4.86 2.58 -9.10
C THR A 197 -3.78 2.73 -10.18
N LYS A 198 -3.63 3.95 -10.72
CA LYS A 198 -2.75 4.21 -11.88
C LYS A 198 -1.40 4.84 -11.53
N THR A 199 -1.15 5.09 -10.24
CA THR A 199 0.13 5.64 -9.78
C THR A 199 1.26 4.63 -9.99
N PRO A 200 2.41 5.02 -10.59
CA PRO A 200 3.56 4.12 -10.78
C PRO A 200 3.99 3.43 -9.49
N LYS A 201 4.47 2.19 -9.62
CA LYS A 201 4.94 1.36 -8.50
C LYS A 201 6.46 1.24 -8.42
N ASP A 202 7.18 1.77 -9.38
CA ASP A 202 8.64 1.77 -9.31
C ASP A 202 9.12 2.66 -8.17
N LEU A 203 10.24 2.29 -7.56
CA LEU A 203 10.81 3.07 -6.46
C LEU A 203 11.18 4.48 -6.94
N MET A 204 10.55 5.48 -6.36
CA MET A 204 10.87 6.89 -6.61
C MET A 204 11.93 7.37 -5.63
N GLU A 205 13.05 7.88 -6.16
CA GLU A 205 14.11 8.58 -5.43
C GLU A 205 13.83 10.09 -5.54
N LEU A 206 13.45 10.73 -4.43
CA LEU A 206 13.06 12.14 -4.38
C LEU A 206 14.23 12.98 -3.90
N LEU A 207 14.89 13.71 -4.82
CA LEU A 207 16.09 14.50 -4.59
C LEU A 207 15.79 15.96 -4.22
#